data_6d59176b3b9811ba2be3d8d68a17cc86
#
_entry.id   6d59176b3b9811ba2be3d8d68a17cc86
#
_cell.length_a   1.000
_cell.length_b   1.000
_cell.length_c   1.000
_cell.angle_alpha   90.00
_cell.angle_beta   90.00
_cell.angle_gamma   90.00
#
_symmetry.space_group_name_H-M   'P 1'
#
loop_
_entity.id
_entity.type
_entity.pdbx_description
1 polymer ?
#
loop_
_entity_poly.entity_id
_entity_poly.type
_entity_poly.pdbx_seq_one_letter_code
_entity_poly.pdbx_strand_id
1 'polypeptide(L)'
;MEPIPASRSTILLETADPASEAARACLQAYYDELARRFESGFDVALSRDPDAADMRPPRGSFVLARRDGLPVGCVGLKGHGGELAEVKRLWVAPAARGQGLARRLMQCVEQTALQLGIRVLRLDTNSSLPEAIGLYRSTGWVEIPRFNDDPYPDVFFEKTLHDAL
;
A
#
# COMPACT_ATOMS: atom_id res chain seq x y z
N MET A 1 9.21 22.73 -30.77
CA MET A 1 8.99 22.30 -29.38
C MET A 1 9.08 20.78 -29.35
N GLU A 2 9.98 20.28 -28.57
CA GLU A 2 10.13 18.83 -28.45
C GLU A 2 8.99 18.25 -27.60
N PRO A 3 8.45 17.09 -27.99
CA PRO A 3 7.42 16.46 -27.21
C PRO A 3 7.99 16.00 -25.85
N ILE A 4 7.21 16.18 -24.79
CA ILE A 4 7.59 15.69 -23.45
C ILE A 4 7.55 14.15 -23.50
N PRO A 5 8.64 13.47 -23.14
CA PRO A 5 8.62 12.00 -23.10
C PRO A 5 7.52 11.48 -22.17
N ALA A 6 6.87 10.39 -22.53
CA ALA A 6 5.83 9.78 -21.73
C ALA A 6 6.30 9.45 -20.29
N SER A 7 7.61 9.14 -20.12
CA SER A 7 8.23 8.87 -18.82
C SER A 7 8.23 10.05 -17.87
N ARG A 8 7.94 11.27 -18.36
CA ARG A 8 7.86 12.49 -17.56
C ARG A 8 6.43 12.89 -17.23
N SER A 9 5.44 12.10 -17.64
CA SER A 9 4.05 12.36 -17.27
C SER A 9 3.89 12.34 -15.76
N THR A 10 3.17 13.33 -15.23
CA THR A 10 2.95 13.45 -13.80
C THR A 10 2.08 12.32 -13.28
N ILE A 11 2.49 11.75 -12.16
CA ILE A 11 1.70 10.77 -11.42
C ILE A 11 0.92 11.50 -10.34
N LEU A 12 -0.41 11.34 -10.35
CA LEU A 12 -1.31 11.96 -9.39
C LEU A 12 -1.78 10.90 -8.40
N LEU A 13 -1.82 11.28 -7.12
CA LEU A 13 -2.35 10.44 -6.04
C LEU A 13 -3.73 10.95 -5.64
N GLU A 14 -4.68 10.03 -5.48
CA GLU A 14 -6.05 10.38 -5.08
C GLU A 14 -6.61 9.31 -4.15
N THR A 15 -7.52 9.71 -3.26
CA THR A 15 -8.29 8.73 -2.50
C THR A 15 -9.33 8.11 -3.42
N ALA A 16 -9.60 6.82 -3.22
CA ALA A 16 -10.53 6.07 -4.05
C ALA A 16 -11.27 5.03 -3.22
N ASP A 17 -12.42 4.59 -3.71
CA ASP A 17 -13.09 3.43 -3.13
C ASP A 17 -12.33 2.17 -3.59
N PRO A 18 -11.95 1.27 -2.67
CA PRO A 18 -11.27 0.04 -3.06
C PRO A 18 -12.13 -0.88 -3.95
N ALA A 19 -13.44 -0.66 -3.99
CA ALA A 19 -14.34 -1.39 -4.88
C ALA A 19 -14.52 -0.73 -6.26
N SER A 20 -13.91 0.44 -6.49
CA SER A 20 -13.98 1.10 -7.79
C SER A 20 -13.29 0.28 -8.87
N GLU A 21 -13.66 0.51 -10.14
CA GLU A 21 -13.07 -0.23 -11.25
C GLU A 21 -11.55 -0.06 -11.33
N ALA A 22 -11.05 1.17 -11.18
CA ALA A 22 -9.62 1.44 -11.22
C ALA A 22 -8.87 0.81 -10.03
N ALA A 23 -9.46 0.86 -8.84
CA ALA A 23 -8.87 0.22 -7.66
C ALA A 23 -8.82 -1.30 -7.84
N ARG A 24 -9.89 -1.89 -8.34
CA ARG A 24 -9.93 -3.34 -8.60
C ARG A 24 -8.88 -3.77 -9.62
N ALA A 25 -8.64 -2.95 -10.65
CA ALA A 25 -7.60 -3.23 -11.64
C ALA A 25 -6.22 -3.27 -11.00
N CYS A 26 -5.92 -2.30 -10.13
CA CYS A 26 -4.67 -2.28 -9.36
C CYS A 26 -4.56 -3.49 -8.44
N LEU A 27 -5.62 -3.80 -7.70
CA LEU A 27 -5.61 -4.91 -6.75
C LEU A 27 -5.45 -6.25 -7.48
N GLN A 28 -6.07 -6.42 -8.63
CA GLN A 28 -5.91 -7.64 -9.41
C GLN A 28 -4.46 -7.81 -9.88
N ALA A 29 -3.85 -6.73 -10.37
CA ALA A 29 -2.45 -6.75 -10.77
C ALA A 29 -1.52 -7.09 -9.61
N TYR A 30 -1.81 -6.53 -8.42
CA TYR A 30 -1.09 -6.84 -7.19
C TYR A 30 -1.20 -8.33 -6.83
N TYR A 31 -2.41 -8.87 -6.83
CA TYR A 31 -2.64 -10.29 -6.51
C TYR A 31 -1.98 -11.21 -7.53
N ASP A 32 -2.01 -10.85 -8.81
CA ASP A 32 -1.35 -11.63 -9.85
C ASP A 32 0.16 -11.66 -9.65
N GLU A 33 0.76 -10.53 -9.24
CA GLU A 33 2.18 -10.47 -8.93
C GLU A 33 2.53 -11.33 -7.72
N LEU A 34 1.72 -11.27 -6.65
CA LEU A 34 1.94 -12.12 -5.47
C LEU A 34 1.88 -13.59 -5.84
N ALA A 35 0.92 -13.98 -6.68
CA ALA A 35 0.78 -15.36 -7.12
C ALA A 35 2.03 -15.85 -7.88
N ARG A 36 2.67 -14.96 -8.65
CA ARG A 36 3.91 -15.29 -9.35
C ARG A 36 5.12 -15.35 -8.44
N ARG A 37 5.15 -14.51 -7.38
CA ARG A 37 6.33 -14.33 -6.51
C ARG A 37 6.33 -15.29 -5.32
N PHE A 38 5.17 -15.73 -4.87
CA PHE A 38 5.08 -16.67 -3.75
C PHE A 38 5.21 -18.11 -4.27
N GLU A 39 6.00 -18.89 -3.57
CA GLU A 39 6.29 -20.27 -3.96
C GLU A 39 5.03 -21.12 -4.13
N SER A 40 4.07 -20.98 -3.22
CA SER A 40 2.81 -21.73 -3.23
C SER A 40 1.63 -20.96 -3.84
N GLY A 41 1.91 -19.82 -4.51
CA GLY A 41 0.88 -18.97 -5.07
C GLY A 41 0.21 -18.08 -4.04
N PHE A 42 -0.88 -17.40 -4.44
CA PHE A 42 -1.61 -16.49 -3.58
C PHE A 42 -3.10 -16.61 -3.85
N ASP A 43 -3.90 -16.78 -2.78
CA ASP A 43 -5.35 -16.78 -2.84
C ASP A 43 -5.87 -15.69 -1.91
N VAL A 44 -6.49 -14.65 -2.48
CA VAL A 44 -6.97 -13.49 -1.71
C VAL A 44 -8.04 -13.89 -0.67
N ALA A 45 -8.78 -14.97 -0.92
CA ALA A 45 -9.81 -15.45 0.00
C ALA A 45 -9.22 -15.98 1.31
N LEU A 46 -7.94 -16.38 1.31
CA LEU A 46 -7.24 -16.83 2.51
C LEU A 46 -6.64 -15.67 3.30
N SER A 47 -6.61 -14.47 2.72
CA SER A 47 -6.14 -13.27 3.37
C SER A 47 -7.22 -12.73 4.32
N ARG A 48 -6.79 -11.98 5.34
CA ARG A 48 -7.73 -11.26 6.20
C ARG A 48 -8.31 -10.10 5.39
N ASP A 49 -9.61 -9.83 5.55
CA ASP A 49 -10.32 -8.74 4.89
C ASP A 49 -10.13 -8.75 3.36
N PRO A 50 -10.58 -9.82 2.68
CA PRO A 50 -10.41 -9.90 1.22
C PRO A 50 -11.19 -8.81 0.46
N ASP A 51 -12.26 -8.27 1.05
CA ASP A 51 -13.11 -7.25 0.43
C ASP A 51 -12.66 -5.82 0.70
N ALA A 52 -11.62 -5.64 1.52
CA ALA A 52 -11.08 -4.32 1.87
C ALA A 52 -12.14 -3.38 2.49
N ALA A 53 -13.09 -3.95 3.24
CA ALA A 53 -14.20 -3.18 3.82
C ALA A 53 -13.74 -2.07 4.74
N ASP A 54 -12.64 -2.28 5.49
CA ASP A 54 -12.12 -1.32 6.47
C ASP A 54 -11.15 -0.31 5.86
N MET A 55 -11.00 -0.30 4.52
CA MET A 55 -10.16 0.67 3.81
C MET A 55 -10.99 1.81 3.24
N ARG A 56 -12.02 2.24 3.97
CA ARG A 56 -12.91 3.35 3.62
C ARG A 56 -13.04 4.34 4.77
N PRO A 57 -13.16 5.65 4.46
CA PRO A 57 -13.43 6.65 5.49
C PRO A 57 -14.73 6.35 6.24
N PRO A 58 -14.84 6.68 7.52
CA PRO A 58 -13.83 7.35 8.36
C PRO A 58 -12.83 6.40 9.01
N ARG A 59 -12.98 5.10 8.83
CA ARG A 59 -12.17 4.09 9.51
C ARG A 59 -10.80 3.93 8.87
N GLY A 60 -10.73 3.96 7.54
CA GLY A 60 -9.52 3.81 6.78
C GLY A 60 -9.57 4.60 5.48
N SER A 61 -8.71 4.24 4.54
CA SER A 61 -8.64 4.93 3.25
C SER A 61 -7.98 4.03 2.21
N PHE A 62 -8.15 4.36 0.95
CA PHE A 62 -7.46 3.71 -0.15
C PHE A 62 -6.93 4.79 -1.08
N VAL A 63 -5.64 4.71 -1.42
CA VAL A 63 -4.97 5.69 -2.28
C VAL A 63 -4.63 5.03 -3.61
N LEU A 64 -4.97 5.72 -4.70
CA LEU A 64 -4.72 5.26 -6.06
C LEU A 64 -3.78 6.25 -6.74
N ALA A 65 -2.77 5.74 -7.42
CA ALA A 65 -1.87 6.54 -8.24
C ALA A 65 -2.23 6.37 -9.71
N ARG A 66 -2.35 7.48 -10.44
CA ARG A 66 -2.65 7.46 -11.88
C ARG A 66 -1.61 8.21 -12.67
N ARG A 67 -1.30 7.70 -13.84
CA ARG A 67 -0.51 8.39 -14.87
C ARG A 67 -1.34 8.41 -16.14
N ASP A 68 -1.62 9.63 -16.67
CA ASP A 68 -2.45 9.79 -17.89
C ASP A 68 -3.81 9.09 -17.76
N GLY A 69 -4.40 9.15 -16.55
CA GLY A 69 -5.68 8.53 -16.26
C GLY A 69 -5.64 7.04 -15.97
N LEU A 70 -4.50 6.37 -16.15
CA LEU A 70 -4.37 4.95 -15.93
C LEU A 70 -3.81 4.64 -14.53
N PRO A 71 -4.37 3.65 -13.82
CA PRO A 71 -3.88 3.28 -12.50
C PRO A 71 -2.48 2.64 -12.60
N VAL A 72 -1.52 3.16 -11.82
CA VAL A 72 -0.13 2.69 -11.82
C VAL A 72 0.37 2.32 -10.42
N GLY A 73 -0.47 2.45 -9.41
CA GLY A 73 -0.09 2.06 -8.06
C GLY A 73 -1.22 2.27 -7.08
N CYS A 74 -1.10 1.66 -5.92
CA CYS A 74 -2.09 1.79 -4.85
C CYS A 74 -1.49 1.46 -3.49
N VAL A 75 -2.20 1.90 -2.44
CA VAL A 75 -1.93 1.49 -1.06
C VAL A 75 -3.21 1.65 -0.26
N GLY A 76 -3.47 0.73 0.67
CA GLY A 76 -4.62 0.78 1.55
C GLY A 76 -4.24 1.08 2.98
N LEU A 77 -5.13 1.77 3.69
CA LEU A 77 -5.05 2.01 5.12
C LEU A 77 -6.26 1.34 5.76
N LYS A 78 -6.01 0.26 6.50
CA LYS A 78 -7.06 -0.52 7.15
C LYS A 78 -7.16 -0.07 8.61
N GLY A 79 -8.20 0.67 8.94
CA GLY A 79 -8.42 1.17 10.29
C GLY A 79 -9.23 0.21 11.14
N HIS A 80 -9.05 0.33 12.45
CA HIS A 80 -9.75 -0.48 13.45
C HIS A 80 -10.59 0.37 14.40
N GLY A 81 -10.77 1.66 14.07
CA GLY A 81 -11.58 2.58 14.85
C GLY A 81 -10.85 3.26 16.00
N GLY A 82 -9.52 3.09 16.11
CA GLY A 82 -8.70 3.70 17.16
C GLY A 82 -7.43 4.32 16.60
N GLU A 83 -6.40 4.40 17.43
CA GLU A 83 -5.12 5.01 17.05
C GLU A 83 -4.20 4.08 16.25
N LEU A 84 -4.56 2.80 16.14
CA LEU A 84 -3.78 1.79 15.42
C LEU A 84 -4.45 1.46 14.10
N ALA A 85 -3.67 1.40 13.02
CA ALA A 85 -4.15 0.94 11.72
C ALA A 85 -3.06 0.14 11.01
N GLU A 86 -3.45 -0.56 9.95
CA GLU A 86 -2.52 -1.34 9.15
C GLU A 86 -2.41 -0.76 7.73
N VAL A 87 -1.19 -0.70 7.20
CA VAL A 87 -0.96 -0.41 5.78
C VAL A 87 -1.01 -1.72 5.02
N LYS A 88 -1.81 -1.75 3.97
CA LYS A 88 -2.08 -2.96 3.18
C LYS A 88 -1.95 -2.67 1.69
N ARG A 89 -1.58 -3.72 0.94
CA ARG A 89 -1.74 -3.73 -0.53
C ARG A 89 -0.98 -2.63 -1.26
N LEU A 90 0.23 -2.32 -0.78
CA LEU A 90 1.12 -1.41 -1.51
C LEU A 90 1.58 -2.09 -2.82
N TRP A 91 1.29 -1.44 -3.94
CA TRP A 91 1.69 -1.95 -5.25
C TRP A 91 2.05 -0.80 -6.18
N VAL A 92 3.06 -1.01 -7.00
CA VAL A 92 3.49 -0.08 -8.05
C VAL A 92 3.66 -0.88 -9.33
N ALA A 93 3.02 -0.43 -10.41
CA ALA A 93 3.12 -1.09 -11.71
C ALA A 93 4.58 -1.13 -12.17
N PRO A 94 5.02 -2.22 -12.83
CA PRO A 94 6.42 -2.35 -13.26
C PRO A 94 6.94 -1.13 -14.06
N ALA A 95 6.10 -0.55 -14.94
CA ALA A 95 6.48 0.62 -15.73
C ALA A 95 6.66 1.89 -14.91
N ALA A 96 6.16 1.94 -13.67
CA ALA A 96 6.25 3.10 -12.78
C ALA A 96 7.30 2.92 -11.68
N ARG A 97 8.01 1.80 -11.64
CA ARG A 97 9.02 1.51 -10.62
C ARG A 97 10.30 2.31 -10.85
N GLY A 98 11.06 2.51 -9.77
CA GLY A 98 12.32 3.25 -9.84
C GLY A 98 12.16 4.76 -9.89
N GLN A 99 10.96 5.28 -9.64
CA GLN A 99 10.64 6.71 -9.70
C GLN A 99 10.16 7.28 -8.36
N GLY A 100 10.32 6.51 -7.28
CA GLY A 100 9.94 6.96 -5.94
C GLY A 100 8.44 6.91 -5.65
N LEU A 101 7.65 6.25 -6.49
CA LEU A 101 6.19 6.20 -6.31
C LEU A 101 5.77 5.47 -5.03
N ALA A 102 6.40 4.34 -4.71
CA ALA A 102 6.08 3.62 -3.48
C ALA A 102 6.30 4.49 -2.25
N ARG A 103 7.39 5.24 -2.21
CA ARG A 103 7.68 6.18 -1.13
C ARG A 103 6.61 7.28 -1.05
N ARG A 104 6.17 7.82 -2.19
CA ARG A 104 5.10 8.82 -2.23
C ARG A 104 3.78 8.26 -1.72
N LEU A 105 3.44 7.04 -2.12
CA LEU A 105 2.23 6.37 -1.65
C LEU A 105 2.27 6.18 -0.13
N MET A 106 3.41 5.74 0.41
CA MET A 106 3.57 5.57 1.85
C MET A 106 3.47 6.90 2.60
N GLN A 107 4.08 7.96 2.08
CA GLN A 107 3.95 9.29 2.68
C GLN A 107 2.51 9.77 2.68
N CYS A 108 1.77 9.55 1.59
CA CYS A 108 0.38 9.92 1.49
C CYS A 108 -0.48 9.17 2.51
N VAL A 109 -0.29 7.87 2.66
CA VAL A 109 -1.07 7.08 3.61
C VAL A 109 -0.76 7.45 5.06
N GLU A 110 0.49 7.80 5.36
CA GLU A 110 0.87 8.25 6.70
C GLU A 110 0.21 9.59 7.04
N GLN A 111 0.16 10.53 6.11
CA GLN A 111 -0.53 11.80 6.30
C GLN A 111 -2.03 11.59 6.47
N THR A 112 -2.63 10.73 5.67
CA THR A 112 -4.05 10.38 5.79
C THR A 112 -4.34 9.77 7.16
N ALA A 113 -3.48 8.88 7.63
CA ALA A 113 -3.62 8.27 8.95
C ALA A 113 -3.65 9.32 10.06
N LEU A 114 -2.72 10.28 10.02
CA LEU A 114 -2.70 11.37 11.00
C LEU A 114 -3.99 12.19 10.98
N GLN A 115 -4.53 12.48 9.79
CA GLN A 115 -5.80 13.19 9.64
C GLN A 115 -6.98 12.43 10.26
N LEU A 116 -6.91 11.11 10.27
CA LEU A 116 -7.94 10.25 10.86
C LEU A 116 -7.71 9.98 12.36
N GLY A 117 -6.68 10.57 12.95
CA GLY A 117 -6.37 10.37 14.37
C GLY A 117 -5.57 9.12 14.67
N ILE A 118 -5.02 8.47 13.64
CA ILE A 118 -4.21 7.27 13.78
C ILE A 118 -2.78 7.67 14.10
N ARG A 119 -2.18 7.03 15.08
CA ARG A 119 -0.84 7.36 15.58
C ARG A 119 0.17 6.25 15.39
N VAL A 120 -0.29 5.01 15.22
CA VAL A 120 0.60 3.86 15.07
C VAL A 120 0.15 3.08 13.84
N LEU A 121 1.09 2.79 12.98
CA LEU A 121 0.85 1.96 11.80
C LEU A 121 1.63 0.66 11.92
N ARG A 122 0.98 -0.43 11.52
CA ARG A 122 1.60 -1.74 11.37
C ARG A 122 1.43 -2.20 9.94
N LEU A 123 2.31 -3.08 9.52
CA LEU A 123 2.16 -3.76 8.25
C LEU A 123 2.79 -5.15 8.33
N ASP A 124 2.33 -6.01 7.46
CA ASP A 124 2.93 -7.30 7.24
C ASP A 124 3.38 -7.41 5.79
N THR A 125 4.41 -8.18 5.54
CA THR A 125 4.95 -8.40 4.21
C THR A 125 5.61 -9.77 4.14
N ASN A 126 6.18 -10.11 2.99
CA ASN A 126 6.81 -11.39 2.75
C ASN A 126 8.26 -11.19 2.33
N SER A 127 9.13 -12.07 2.80
CA SER A 127 10.56 -12.06 2.47
C SER A 127 10.83 -12.23 0.97
N SER A 128 9.83 -12.69 0.20
CA SER A 128 9.89 -12.76 -1.26
C SER A 128 9.77 -11.38 -1.92
N LEU A 129 9.57 -10.31 -1.14
CA LEU A 129 9.42 -8.93 -1.61
C LEU A 129 10.53 -8.05 -1.03
N PRO A 130 11.80 -8.29 -1.37
CA PRO A 130 12.93 -7.58 -0.74
C PRO A 130 12.92 -6.08 -0.99
N GLU A 131 12.40 -5.61 -2.12
CA GLU A 131 12.29 -4.18 -2.42
C GLU A 131 11.33 -3.47 -1.47
N ALA A 132 10.23 -4.11 -1.08
CA ALA A 132 9.29 -3.57 -0.10
C ALA A 132 9.94 -3.50 1.30
N ILE A 133 10.62 -4.58 1.70
CA ILE A 133 11.32 -4.64 3.00
C ILE A 133 12.38 -3.54 3.07
N GLY A 134 13.15 -3.34 2.00
CA GLY A 134 14.15 -2.28 1.93
C GLY A 134 13.53 -0.90 2.07
N LEU A 135 12.39 -0.66 1.44
CA LEU A 135 11.66 0.60 1.57
C LEU A 135 11.25 0.85 3.02
N TYR A 136 10.65 -0.13 3.68
CA TYR A 136 10.19 0.04 5.06
C TYR A 136 11.35 0.32 5.99
N ARG A 137 12.44 -0.45 5.92
CA ARG A 137 13.62 -0.22 6.75
C ARG A 137 14.23 1.17 6.54
N SER A 138 14.21 1.67 5.29
CA SER A 138 14.79 2.98 4.98
C SER A 138 13.89 4.16 5.34
N THR A 139 12.63 3.92 5.69
CA THR A 139 11.65 4.98 5.98
C THR A 139 11.14 4.97 7.42
N GLY A 140 11.90 4.36 8.33
CA GLY A 140 11.65 4.46 9.78
C GLY A 140 10.75 3.38 10.36
N TRP A 141 10.45 2.33 9.61
CA TRP A 141 9.71 1.18 10.14
C TRP A 141 10.63 0.26 10.92
N VAL A 142 10.15 -0.27 12.02
CA VAL A 142 10.88 -1.16 12.92
C VAL A 142 10.25 -2.55 12.88
N GLU A 143 11.07 -3.56 12.73
CA GLU A 143 10.58 -4.93 12.70
C GLU A 143 10.05 -5.34 14.09
N ILE A 144 8.88 -5.98 14.11
CA ILE A 144 8.19 -6.43 15.33
C ILE A 144 7.80 -7.90 15.19
N PRO A 145 7.44 -8.58 16.30
CA PRO A 145 6.90 -9.93 16.23
C PRO A 145 5.59 -10.01 15.47
N ARG A 146 5.25 -11.21 15.00
CA ARG A 146 3.97 -11.47 14.32
C ARG A 146 2.79 -11.01 15.16
N PHE A 147 1.84 -10.31 14.52
CA PHE A 147 0.64 -9.80 15.20
C PHE A 147 -0.67 -10.31 14.61
N ASN A 148 -0.62 -11.18 13.60
CA ASN A 148 -1.82 -11.80 13.02
C ASN A 148 -1.51 -13.22 12.55
N ASP A 149 -2.53 -13.95 12.13
CA ASP A 149 -2.45 -15.34 11.69
C ASP A 149 -2.64 -15.51 10.18
N ASP A 150 -2.48 -14.43 9.41
CA ASP A 150 -2.52 -14.47 7.95
C ASP A 150 -1.42 -15.43 7.45
N PRO A 151 -1.73 -16.35 6.52
CA PRO A 151 -0.77 -17.37 6.10
C PRO A 151 0.39 -16.88 5.24
N TYR A 152 0.25 -15.71 4.59
CA TYR A 152 1.24 -15.25 3.62
C TYR A 152 2.39 -14.44 4.21
N PRO A 153 2.18 -13.50 5.15
CA PRO A 153 3.28 -12.68 5.64
C PRO A 153 4.20 -13.45 6.59
N ASP A 154 5.49 -13.14 6.52
CA ASP A 154 6.49 -13.67 7.43
C ASP A 154 7.38 -12.58 8.04
N VAL A 155 7.15 -11.30 7.70
CA VAL A 155 7.87 -10.16 8.25
C VAL A 155 6.85 -9.10 8.65
N PHE A 156 7.04 -8.52 9.85
CA PHE A 156 6.09 -7.60 10.45
C PHE A 156 6.80 -6.32 10.90
N PHE A 157 6.19 -5.16 10.64
CA PHE A 157 6.78 -3.86 10.96
C PHE A 157 5.76 -2.95 11.65
N GLU A 158 6.31 -1.97 12.39
CA GLU A 158 5.52 -0.93 13.05
C GLU A 158 6.21 0.42 12.90
N LYS A 159 5.41 1.46 12.78
CA LYS A 159 5.91 2.84 12.77
C LYS A 159 4.99 3.73 13.60
N THR A 160 5.58 4.51 14.50
CA THR A 160 4.88 5.53 15.25
C THR A 160 4.91 6.83 14.45
N LEU A 161 3.75 7.44 14.25
CA LEU A 161 3.61 8.67 13.48
C LEU A 161 3.72 9.89 14.40
N HIS A 162 4.34 10.93 13.88
CA HIS A 162 4.50 12.21 14.59
C HIS A 162 3.88 13.32 13.74
N ASP A 163 3.20 14.25 14.40
CA ASP A 163 2.68 15.43 13.72
C ASP A 163 3.84 16.22 13.12
N ALA A 164 3.62 16.77 11.92
CA ALA A 164 4.57 17.67 11.30
C ALA A 164 4.65 18.95 12.14
N LEU A 165 5.86 19.35 12.44
CA LEU A 165 6.11 20.59 13.19
C LEU A 165 6.19 21.79 12.24
#